data_672fa6b95625ce75b2c181cced77cb8a
#
_entry.id   672fa6b95625ce75b2c181cced77cb8a
#
_cell.length_a   1.000
_cell.length_b   1.000
_cell.length_c   1.000
_cell.angle_alpha   90.00
_cell.angle_beta   90.00
_cell.angle_gamma   90.00
#
_symmetry.space_group_name_H-M   'P 1'
#
loop_
_entity.id
_entity.type
_entity.pdbx_description
1 polymer ?
#
loop_
_entity_poly.entity_id
_entity_poly.type
_entity_poly.pdbx_seq_one_letter_code
_entity_poly.pdbx_strand_id
1 'polypeptide(L)'
;MRKALFNLALSCAVATPAMAQTMAPPMLEEHHSHAAPERLGNVHFATSCKPAVSASFDRAVALLHSFAYDAAEQAFASVAAQDPGCAMAQWGMAMTHYHQLWETPAGDALKEGAARSRKASEIGGGTARERGFIAALALYYADSDAVSAPDRARRYANAMADVARSDPGDSEAQIFYALALVATAPPTDRTHANQKRAADILEPIYRRQPQHPGLAHYLIHAYDSAELAQRGLPAARAYATIAPSAPHALHMPSHIFTRLGLWNDSIASNIASRAAARAEGDVGEELHAMDYLTYAYLQRGRYREAINVVSDLKAMTGLPAG
;
A
#
# COMPACT_ATOMS: atom_id res chain seq x y z
N MET A 1 -57.99 79.22 -5.17
CA MET A 1 -57.67 80.31 -6.15
C MET A 1 -56.19 80.20 -6.47
N ARG A 2 -55.86 80.24 -7.69
CA ARG A 2 -54.62 80.37 -8.52
C ARG A 2 -54.30 79.15 -9.34
N LYS A 3 -54.43 79.41 -10.61
CA LYS A 3 -54.13 78.58 -11.80
C LYS A 3 -52.62 78.48 -11.99
N ALA A 4 -52.08 77.39 -12.40
CA ALA A 4 -50.75 77.28 -12.94
C ALA A 4 -50.79 76.56 -14.26
N LEU A 5 -50.14 77.13 -15.24
CA LEU A 5 -50.15 76.84 -16.66
C LEU A 5 -49.30 75.59 -17.03
N PHE A 6 -49.79 74.86 -17.98
CA PHE A 6 -49.08 73.82 -18.69
C PHE A 6 -48.05 74.38 -19.66
N ASN A 7 -46.79 73.92 -19.60
CA ASN A 7 -45.86 74.04 -20.69
C ASN A 7 -45.46 72.69 -21.22
N LEU A 8 -45.86 72.45 -22.45
CA LEU A 8 -45.55 71.24 -23.22
C LEU A 8 -44.23 71.47 -23.95
N ALA A 9 -43.17 70.80 -23.57
CA ALA A 9 -41.91 70.79 -24.30
C ALA A 9 -41.78 69.49 -25.09
N LEU A 10 -41.79 69.58 -26.39
CA LEU A 10 -41.64 68.51 -27.36
C LEU A 10 -40.15 68.24 -27.51
N SER A 11 -39.68 67.10 -27.00
CA SER A 11 -38.30 66.67 -27.18
C SER A 11 -38.25 65.56 -28.26
N CYS A 12 -37.62 65.89 -29.39
CA CYS A 12 -37.28 64.91 -30.42
C CYS A 12 -36.23 63.91 -29.87
N ALA A 13 -36.60 62.65 -29.74
CA ALA A 13 -35.69 61.58 -29.46
C ALA A 13 -35.03 61.10 -30.77
N VAL A 14 -33.73 61.31 -30.90
CA VAL A 14 -32.91 60.73 -31.97
C VAL A 14 -32.56 59.28 -31.52
N ALA A 15 -33.05 58.29 -32.23
CA ALA A 15 -32.73 56.89 -32.02
C ALA A 15 -31.32 56.59 -32.57
N THR A 16 -30.39 56.31 -31.72
CA THR A 16 -29.08 55.70 -32.06
C THR A 16 -29.23 54.18 -32.16
N PRO A 17 -28.68 53.51 -33.20
CA PRO A 17 -28.72 52.03 -33.24
C PRO A 17 -27.85 51.44 -32.20
N ALA A 18 -28.40 50.58 -31.34
CA ALA A 18 -27.68 49.76 -30.39
C ALA A 18 -26.85 48.73 -31.17
N MET A 19 -25.51 48.85 -31.12
CA MET A 19 -24.62 47.77 -31.54
C MET A 19 -24.78 46.61 -30.54
N ALA A 20 -25.27 45.48 -31.04
CA ALA A 20 -25.25 44.21 -30.31
C ALA A 20 -23.80 43.79 -30.10
N GLN A 21 -23.32 43.92 -28.88
CA GLN A 21 -22.07 43.28 -28.45
C GLN A 21 -22.34 41.78 -28.36
N THR A 22 -21.80 41.03 -29.33
CA THR A 22 -21.69 39.57 -29.24
C THR A 22 -20.77 39.25 -28.05
N MET A 23 -21.38 38.84 -26.92
CA MET A 23 -20.63 38.23 -25.82
C MET A 23 -20.01 36.95 -26.33
N ALA A 24 -18.67 36.87 -26.32
CA ALA A 24 -17.95 35.62 -26.49
C ALA A 24 -18.43 34.62 -25.41
N PRO A 25 -18.59 33.33 -25.74
CA PRO A 25 -18.96 32.34 -24.74
C PRO A 25 -17.88 32.33 -23.67
N PRO A 26 -18.23 32.08 -22.38
CA PRO A 26 -17.24 31.95 -21.34
C PRO A 26 -16.29 30.79 -21.71
N MET A 27 -15.01 31.07 -21.76
CA MET A 27 -13.99 30.04 -21.85
C MET A 27 -14.19 29.13 -20.63
N LEU A 28 -14.57 27.87 -20.88
CA LEU A 28 -14.51 26.83 -19.87
C LEU A 28 -13.04 26.73 -19.48
N GLU A 29 -12.69 27.22 -18.29
CA GLU A 29 -11.42 26.86 -17.67
C GLU A 29 -11.42 25.33 -17.54
N GLU A 30 -10.65 24.66 -18.39
CA GLU A 30 -10.31 23.26 -18.18
C GLU A 30 -9.56 23.21 -16.83
N HIS A 31 -10.29 22.89 -15.78
CA HIS A 31 -9.67 22.46 -14.54
C HIS A 31 -8.90 21.18 -14.84
N HIS A 32 -7.64 21.31 -15.25
CA HIS A 32 -6.69 20.23 -15.17
C HIS A 32 -6.55 19.90 -13.69
N SER A 33 -7.36 18.95 -13.22
CA SER A 33 -7.15 18.34 -11.93
C SER A 33 -5.85 17.52 -12.06
N HIS A 34 -4.73 18.15 -11.75
CA HIS A 34 -3.50 17.42 -11.57
C HIS A 34 -3.75 16.49 -10.37
N ALA A 35 -3.81 15.19 -10.63
CA ALA A 35 -3.82 14.21 -9.56
C ALA A 35 -2.66 14.54 -8.60
N ALA A 36 -2.93 14.53 -7.30
CA ALA A 36 -1.89 14.78 -6.33
C ALA A 36 -0.71 13.82 -6.58
N PRO A 37 0.54 14.28 -6.45
CA PRO A 37 1.69 13.42 -6.69
C PRO A 37 1.62 12.20 -5.77
N GLU A 38 1.94 11.03 -6.32
CA GLU A 38 1.98 9.77 -5.58
C GLU A 38 2.93 9.87 -4.37
N ARG A 39 2.46 9.41 -3.21
CA ARG A 39 3.20 9.44 -1.94
C ARG A 39 3.19 8.04 -1.31
N LEU A 40 4.36 7.39 -1.35
CA LEU A 40 4.57 6.02 -0.86
C LEU A 40 5.58 5.94 0.29
N GLY A 41 6.01 7.10 0.82
CA GLY A 41 7.12 7.18 1.77
C GLY A 41 8.48 7.19 1.07
N ASN A 42 9.54 6.89 1.84
CA ASN A 42 10.92 6.93 1.35
C ASN A 42 11.56 5.56 1.51
N VAL A 43 11.97 4.97 0.38
CA VAL A 43 12.72 3.72 0.30
C VAL A 43 14.01 3.99 -0.47
N HIS A 44 15.07 3.35 -0.05
CA HIS A 44 16.31 3.28 -0.80
C HIS A 44 16.86 1.85 -0.75
N PHE A 45 16.65 1.12 -1.84
CA PHE A 45 17.11 -0.25 -1.99
C PHE A 45 18.30 -0.30 -2.97
N ALA A 46 19.51 -0.36 -2.45
CA ALA A 46 20.72 -0.40 -3.27
C ALA A 46 20.74 -1.64 -4.16
N THR A 47 20.96 -1.43 -5.46
CA THR A 47 21.11 -2.52 -6.46
C THR A 47 22.29 -2.25 -7.38
N SER A 48 22.76 -3.30 -8.07
CA SER A 48 23.73 -3.22 -9.17
C SER A 48 23.07 -2.94 -10.52
N CYS A 49 21.77 -2.73 -10.57
CA CYS A 49 21.04 -2.35 -11.78
C CYS A 49 21.50 -0.98 -12.29
N LYS A 50 21.19 -0.65 -13.54
CA LYS A 50 21.58 0.64 -14.13
C LYS A 50 21.08 1.81 -13.27
N PRO A 51 21.90 2.84 -13.04
CA PRO A 51 21.46 4.01 -12.24
C PRO A 51 20.16 4.68 -12.73
N ALA A 52 19.90 4.60 -14.04
CA ALA A 52 18.70 5.15 -14.64
C ALA A 52 17.39 4.55 -14.13
N VAL A 53 17.41 3.32 -13.59
CA VAL A 53 16.21 2.65 -13.06
C VAL A 53 16.10 2.70 -11.53
N SER A 54 17.08 3.28 -10.82
CA SER A 54 17.14 3.30 -9.36
C SER A 54 15.87 3.85 -8.72
N ALA A 55 15.42 5.02 -9.13
CA ALA A 55 14.20 5.65 -8.56
C ALA A 55 12.94 4.81 -8.84
N SER A 56 12.84 4.20 -10.03
CA SER A 56 11.72 3.31 -10.36
C SER A 56 11.77 2.02 -9.54
N PHE A 57 12.96 1.52 -9.23
CA PHE A 57 13.15 0.36 -8.38
C PHE A 57 12.76 0.68 -6.92
N ASP A 58 13.22 1.81 -6.37
CA ASP A 58 12.87 2.26 -5.01
C ASP A 58 11.34 2.43 -4.87
N ARG A 59 10.68 3.00 -5.90
CA ARG A 59 9.22 3.07 -5.95
C ARG A 59 8.57 1.69 -5.93
N ALA A 60 9.06 0.74 -6.72
CA ALA A 60 8.52 -0.62 -6.76
C ALA A 60 8.64 -1.33 -5.40
N VAL A 61 9.76 -1.12 -4.69
CA VAL A 61 9.96 -1.63 -3.32
C VAL A 61 9.03 -0.95 -2.33
N ALA A 62 8.77 0.36 -2.46
CA ALA A 62 7.81 1.06 -1.60
C ALA A 62 6.38 0.52 -1.75
N LEU A 63 5.95 0.21 -2.97
CA LEU A 63 4.69 -0.46 -3.27
C LEU A 63 4.66 -1.87 -2.66
N LEU A 64 5.74 -2.65 -2.81
CA LEU A 64 5.86 -3.98 -2.22
C LEU A 64 5.76 -3.93 -0.69
N HIS A 65 6.42 -2.97 -0.04
CA HIS A 65 6.31 -2.76 1.41
C HIS A 65 4.91 -2.35 1.85
N SER A 66 4.13 -1.78 0.97
CA SER A 66 2.73 -1.38 1.23
C SER A 66 1.72 -2.44 0.77
N PHE A 67 2.18 -3.65 0.39
CA PHE A 67 1.39 -4.77 -0.12
C PHE A 67 0.51 -4.43 -1.34
N ALA A 68 0.82 -3.35 -2.06
CA ALA A 68 0.24 -3.03 -3.35
C ALA A 68 0.85 -3.93 -4.44
N TYR A 69 0.58 -5.24 -4.37
CA TYR A 69 1.30 -6.28 -5.11
C TYR A 69 1.19 -6.12 -6.62
N ASP A 70 -0.01 -5.87 -7.15
CA ASP A 70 -0.22 -5.70 -8.60
C ASP A 70 0.52 -4.46 -9.13
N ALA A 71 0.46 -3.34 -8.42
CA ALA A 71 1.17 -2.12 -8.78
C ALA A 71 2.69 -2.29 -8.64
N ALA A 72 3.16 -3.04 -7.63
CA ALA A 72 4.56 -3.36 -7.44
C ALA A 72 5.08 -4.25 -8.57
N GLU A 73 4.31 -5.28 -8.98
CA GLU A 73 4.68 -6.16 -10.10
C GLU A 73 4.86 -5.37 -11.39
N GLN A 74 3.89 -4.51 -11.73
CA GLN A 74 3.96 -3.65 -12.91
C GLN A 74 5.18 -2.71 -12.85
N ALA A 75 5.49 -2.15 -11.67
CA ALA A 75 6.65 -1.29 -11.47
C ALA A 75 7.96 -2.06 -11.65
N PHE A 76 8.11 -3.26 -11.07
CA PHE A 76 9.28 -4.12 -11.29
C PHE A 76 9.39 -4.60 -12.74
N ALA A 77 8.28 -4.92 -13.41
CA ALA A 77 8.27 -5.27 -14.82
C ALA A 77 8.77 -4.13 -15.70
N SER A 78 8.39 -2.89 -15.39
CA SER A 78 8.90 -1.69 -16.06
C SER A 78 10.41 -1.53 -15.86
N VAL A 79 10.93 -1.79 -14.65
CA VAL A 79 12.38 -1.81 -14.38
C VAL A 79 13.09 -2.88 -15.22
N ALA A 80 12.54 -4.11 -15.26
CA ALA A 80 13.10 -5.21 -16.04
C ALA A 80 13.11 -4.91 -17.55
N ALA A 81 12.12 -4.19 -18.06
CA ALA A 81 12.05 -3.77 -19.47
C ALA A 81 13.14 -2.75 -19.82
N GLN A 82 13.47 -1.82 -18.90
CA GLN A 82 14.49 -0.79 -19.08
C GLN A 82 15.91 -1.34 -18.82
N ASP A 83 16.03 -2.31 -17.93
CA ASP A 83 17.28 -2.99 -17.60
C ASP A 83 17.07 -4.52 -17.50
N PRO A 84 17.12 -5.24 -18.64
CA PRO A 84 16.94 -6.69 -18.66
C PRO A 84 18.01 -7.48 -17.87
N GLY A 85 19.12 -6.85 -17.53
CA GLY A 85 20.18 -7.40 -16.68
C GLY A 85 19.95 -7.21 -15.18
N CYS A 86 18.91 -6.46 -14.78
CA CYS A 86 18.59 -6.24 -13.39
C CYS A 86 17.92 -7.49 -12.77
N ALA A 87 18.72 -8.36 -12.17
CA ALA A 87 18.22 -9.57 -11.48
C ALA A 87 17.23 -9.24 -10.37
N MET A 88 17.45 -8.10 -9.67
CA MET A 88 16.58 -7.68 -8.57
C MET A 88 15.18 -7.26 -9.03
N ALA A 89 14.97 -6.87 -10.28
CA ALA A 89 13.63 -6.65 -10.82
C ALA A 89 12.85 -7.97 -10.94
N GLN A 90 13.49 -9.06 -11.34
CA GLN A 90 12.88 -10.39 -11.35
C GLN A 90 12.63 -10.91 -9.93
N TRP A 91 13.55 -10.65 -8.99
CA TRP A 91 13.35 -10.91 -7.56
C TRP A 91 12.12 -10.16 -7.04
N GLY A 92 11.97 -8.87 -7.36
CA GLY A 92 10.84 -8.06 -6.95
C GLY A 92 9.51 -8.62 -7.47
N MET A 93 9.43 -8.97 -8.76
CA MET A 93 8.26 -9.64 -9.33
C MET A 93 7.96 -10.99 -8.64
N ALA A 94 8.98 -11.80 -8.30
CA ALA A 94 8.76 -13.02 -7.53
C ALA A 94 8.24 -12.74 -6.11
N MET A 95 8.69 -11.65 -5.48
CA MET A 95 8.21 -11.23 -4.16
C MET A 95 6.74 -10.81 -4.17
N THR A 96 6.23 -10.25 -5.28
CA THR A 96 4.81 -9.87 -5.36
C THR A 96 3.86 -11.07 -5.40
N HIS A 97 4.35 -12.25 -5.71
CA HIS A 97 3.58 -13.50 -5.60
C HIS A 97 3.75 -14.20 -4.24
N TYR A 98 4.63 -13.71 -3.37
CA TYR A 98 4.83 -14.25 -2.01
C TYR A 98 4.13 -13.37 -0.98
N HIS A 99 2.85 -13.59 -0.78
CA HIS A 99 2.02 -12.87 0.19
C HIS A 99 2.28 -13.39 1.61
N GLN A 100 3.35 -12.92 2.24
CA GLN A 100 3.91 -13.53 3.46
C GLN A 100 2.93 -13.60 4.65
N LEU A 101 2.03 -12.62 4.78
CA LEU A 101 1.11 -12.48 5.92
C LEU A 101 -0.34 -12.81 5.57
N TRP A 102 -0.63 -13.05 4.30
CA TRP A 102 -1.98 -13.35 3.84
C TRP A 102 -2.10 -14.80 3.40
N GLU A 103 -2.56 -15.00 2.20
CA GLU A 103 -2.73 -16.33 1.65
C GLU A 103 -1.44 -16.90 1.07
N THR A 104 -1.30 -18.19 1.20
CA THR A 104 -0.21 -18.91 0.55
C THR A 104 -0.45 -18.96 -0.96
N PRO A 105 0.50 -18.52 -1.80
CA PRO A 105 0.34 -18.62 -3.24
C PRO A 105 0.15 -20.07 -3.68
N ALA A 106 -0.81 -20.28 -4.56
CA ALA A 106 -1.16 -21.59 -5.12
C ALA A 106 -1.36 -21.46 -6.64
N GLY A 107 -1.50 -22.58 -7.32
CA GLY A 107 -1.82 -22.60 -8.75
C GLY A 107 -0.84 -21.79 -9.61
N ASP A 108 -1.39 -20.86 -10.38
CA ASP A 108 -0.60 -20.08 -11.34
C ASP A 108 0.25 -19.00 -10.66
N ALA A 109 -0.20 -18.40 -9.56
CA ALA A 109 0.60 -17.45 -8.79
C ALA A 109 1.89 -18.09 -8.25
N LEU A 110 1.81 -19.32 -7.75
CA LEU A 110 2.99 -20.05 -7.28
C LEU A 110 3.95 -20.38 -8.43
N LYS A 111 3.42 -20.79 -9.59
CA LYS A 111 4.24 -21.09 -10.79
C LYS A 111 4.94 -19.85 -11.33
N GLU A 112 4.22 -18.72 -11.41
CA GLU A 112 4.77 -17.45 -11.89
C GLU A 112 5.87 -16.95 -10.96
N GLY A 113 5.61 -16.90 -9.64
CA GLY A 113 6.62 -16.53 -8.65
C GLY A 113 7.87 -17.41 -8.74
N ALA A 114 7.70 -18.74 -8.90
CA ALA A 114 8.81 -19.67 -9.10
C ALA A 114 9.57 -19.39 -10.41
N ALA A 115 8.88 -19.04 -11.49
CA ALA A 115 9.50 -18.71 -12.78
C ALA A 115 10.33 -17.43 -12.68
N ARG A 116 9.79 -16.38 -12.03
CA ARG A 116 10.50 -15.12 -11.78
C ARG A 116 11.72 -15.32 -10.88
N SER A 117 11.58 -16.11 -9.83
CA SER A 117 12.68 -16.45 -8.91
C SER A 117 13.82 -17.19 -9.63
N ARG A 118 13.50 -18.16 -10.50
CA ARG A 118 14.50 -18.83 -11.36
C ARG A 118 15.17 -17.84 -12.28
N LYS A 119 14.40 -16.94 -12.91
CA LYS A 119 14.96 -15.92 -13.81
C LYS A 119 15.92 -14.97 -13.10
N ALA A 120 15.60 -14.56 -11.89
CA ALA A 120 16.52 -13.78 -11.04
C ALA A 120 17.83 -14.53 -10.79
N SER A 121 17.74 -15.82 -10.47
CA SER A 121 18.92 -16.69 -10.25
C SER A 121 19.77 -16.87 -11.51
N GLU A 122 19.14 -17.02 -12.68
CA GLU A 122 19.83 -17.16 -13.98
C GLU A 122 20.59 -15.89 -14.38
N ILE A 123 19.99 -14.72 -14.19
CA ILE A 123 20.66 -13.44 -14.44
C ILE A 123 21.81 -13.26 -13.45
N GLY A 124 21.59 -13.65 -12.19
CA GLY A 124 22.55 -13.52 -11.10
C GLY A 124 22.68 -12.09 -10.59
N GLY A 125 22.70 -11.89 -9.28
CA GLY A 125 22.92 -10.59 -8.67
C GLY A 125 24.38 -10.12 -8.83
N GLY A 126 24.56 -8.83 -9.09
CA GLY A 126 25.89 -8.22 -9.24
C GLY A 126 26.69 -8.18 -7.93
N THR A 127 25.99 -8.08 -6.79
CA THR A 127 26.62 -8.02 -5.46
C THR A 127 26.35 -9.30 -4.64
N ALA A 128 27.16 -9.54 -3.61
CA ALA A 128 26.91 -10.64 -2.66
C ALA A 128 25.56 -10.47 -1.94
N ARG A 129 25.20 -9.23 -1.62
CA ARG A 129 23.92 -8.85 -1.05
C ARG A 129 22.75 -9.29 -1.92
N GLU A 130 22.74 -8.90 -3.19
CA GLU A 130 21.67 -9.25 -4.14
C GLU A 130 21.56 -10.76 -4.32
N ARG A 131 22.68 -11.46 -4.44
CA ARG A 131 22.70 -12.93 -4.50
C ARG A 131 22.10 -13.57 -3.26
N GLY A 132 22.31 -12.97 -2.08
CA GLY A 132 21.70 -13.40 -0.83
C GLY A 132 20.17 -13.31 -0.85
N PHE A 133 19.61 -12.16 -1.27
CA PHE A 133 18.16 -11.95 -1.42
C PHE A 133 17.55 -12.93 -2.45
N ILE A 134 18.19 -13.09 -3.60
CA ILE A 134 17.74 -14.00 -4.65
C ILE A 134 17.75 -15.45 -4.16
N ALA A 135 18.84 -15.89 -3.51
CA ALA A 135 18.97 -17.23 -2.99
C ALA A 135 17.95 -17.52 -1.87
N ALA A 136 17.70 -16.57 -0.99
CA ALA A 136 16.69 -16.71 0.06
C ALA A 136 15.29 -16.94 -0.54
N LEU A 137 14.90 -16.15 -1.54
CA LEU A 137 13.60 -16.30 -2.20
C LEU A 137 13.51 -17.60 -3.02
N ALA A 138 14.61 -18.03 -3.65
CA ALA A 138 14.66 -19.31 -4.36
C ALA A 138 14.36 -20.50 -3.44
N LEU A 139 14.76 -20.46 -2.17
CA LEU A 139 14.43 -21.49 -1.17
C LEU A 139 12.94 -21.53 -0.83
N TYR A 140 12.23 -20.42 -0.92
CA TYR A 140 10.77 -20.42 -0.76
C TYR A 140 10.07 -21.16 -1.91
N TYR A 141 10.51 -20.93 -3.15
CA TYR A 141 9.89 -21.53 -4.33
C TYR A 141 10.38 -22.93 -4.66
N ALA A 142 11.50 -23.37 -4.06
CA ALA A 142 12.03 -24.71 -4.27
C ALA A 142 11.12 -25.79 -3.68
N ASP A 143 11.06 -26.94 -4.37
CA ASP A 143 10.38 -28.14 -3.92
C ASP A 143 8.90 -27.92 -3.55
N SER A 144 8.20 -27.01 -4.22
CA SER A 144 6.84 -26.59 -3.87
C SER A 144 5.82 -27.74 -3.85
N ASP A 145 6.07 -28.80 -4.60
CA ASP A 145 5.22 -30.01 -4.66
C ASP A 145 5.48 -30.98 -3.48
N ALA A 146 6.65 -30.89 -2.86
CA ALA A 146 7.11 -31.84 -1.83
C ALA A 146 7.19 -31.21 -0.43
N VAL A 147 7.31 -29.88 -0.34
CA VAL A 147 7.55 -29.15 0.91
C VAL A 147 6.38 -28.23 1.22
N SER A 148 5.85 -28.34 2.44
CA SER A 148 4.73 -27.53 2.87
C SER A 148 5.04 -26.03 2.80
N ALA A 149 4.03 -25.19 2.55
CA ALA A 149 4.20 -23.75 2.50
C ALA A 149 4.79 -23.16 3.79
N PRO A 150 4.37 -23.57 5.01
CA PRO A 150 5.01 -23.13 6.25
C PRO A 150 6.50 -23.51 6.35
N ASP A 151 6.89 -24.69 5.82
CA ASP A 151 8.30 -25.10 5.80
C ASP A 151 9.12 -24.26 4.82
N ARG A 152 8.56 -23.97 3.66
CA ARG A 152 9.18 -23.09 2.66
C ARG A 152 9.34 -21.66 3.21
N ALA A 153 8.34 -21.14 3.91
CA ALA A 153 8.42 -19.84 4.59
C ALA A 153 9.52 -19.84 5.66
N ARG A 154 9.68 -20.92 6.43
CA ARG A 154 10.79 -21.06 7.39
C ARG A 154 12.16 -21.11 6.71
N ARG A 155 12.28 -21.81 5.56
CA ARG A 155 13.54 -21.81 4.78
C ARG A 155 13.90 -20.38 4.34
N TYR A 156 12.94 -19.63 3.83
CA TYR A 156 13.12 -18.22 3.46
C TYR A 156 13.53 -17.37 4.68
N ALA A 157 12.81 -17.47 5.79
CA ALA A 157 13.12 -16.71 7.00
C ALA A 157 14.53 -16.98 7.54
N ASN A 158 14.97 -18.24 7.52
CA ASN A 158 16.33 -18.63 7.95
C ASN A 158 17.39 -18.04 7.01
N ALA A 159 17.17 -18.10 5.69
CA ALA A 159 18.08 -17.53 4.71
C ALA A 159 18.13 -15.99 4.84
N MET A 160 16.99 -15.32 5.04
CA MET A 160 16.96 -13.88 5.28
C MET A 160 17.65 -13.49 6.59
N ALA A 161 17.63 -14.36 7.62
CA ALA A 161 18.43 -14.16 8.83
C ALA A 161 19.94 -14.15 8.53
N ASP A 162 20.40 -14.99 7.60
CA ASP A 162 21.81 -15.02 7.17
C ASP A 162 22.17 -13.77 6.37
N VAL A 163 21.28 -13.32 5.47
CA VAL A 163 21.45 -12.06 4.73
C VAL A 163 21.56 -10.87 5.70
N ALA A 164 20.60 -10.75 6.63
CA ALA A 164 20.58 -9.67 7.62
C ALA A 164 21.80 -9.69 8.55
N ARG A 165 22.33 -10.88 8.85
CA ARG A 165 23.52 -11.05 9.70
C ARG A 165 24.81 -10.70 8.97
N SER A 166 24.85 -10.90 7.64
CA SER A 166 26.04 -10.61 6.82
C SER A 166 26.37 -9.12 6.76
N ASP A 167 25.34 -8.27 6.85
CA ASP A 167 25.48 -6.81 6.99
C ASP A 167 24.41 -6.25 7.94
N PRO A 168 24.74 -6.09 9.23
CA PRO A 168 23.83 -5.51 10.21
C PRO A 168 23.42 -4.05 9.91
N GLY A 169 24.15 -3.35 9.04
CA GLY A 169 23.86 -1.99 8.60
C GLY A 169 22.82 -1.93 7.46
N ASP A 170 22.56 -3.04 6.79
CA ASP A 170 21.58 -3.12 5.69
C ASP A 170 20.15 -3.09 6.24
N SER A 171 19.53 -1.92 6.22
CA SER A 171 18.17 -1.72 6.71
C SER A 171 17.16 -2.61 6.00
N GLU A 172 17.25 -2.76 4.67
CA GLU A 172 16.30 -3.54 3.89
C GLU A 172 16.39 -5.04 4.22
N ALA A 173 17.60 -5.58 4.39
CA ALA A 173 17.78 -6.96 4.80
C ALA A 173 17.17 -7.21 6.19
N GLN A 174 17.34 -6.27 7.13
CA GLN A 174 16.73 -6.33 8.45
C GLN A 174 15.20 -6.27 8.38
N ILE A 175 14.64 -5.39 7.54
CA ILE A 175 13.19 -5.19 7.37
C ILE A 175 12.55 -6.45 6.78
N PHE A 176 13.09 -7.02 5.70
CA PHE A 176 12.57 -8.25 5.11
C PHE A 176 12.72 -9.46 6.04
N TYR A 177 13.80 -9.54 6.82
CA TYR A 177 13.95 -10.56 7.84
C TYR A 177 12.89 -10.41 8.95
N ALA A 178 12.66 -9.20 9.44
CA ALA A 178 11.64 -8.94 10.45
C ALA A 178 10.23 -9.31 9.96
N LEU A 179 9.89 -9.00 8.70
CA LEU A 179 8.64 -9.45 8.09
C LEU A 179 8.54 -10.97 8.07
N ALA A 180 9.62 -11.66 7.67
CA ALA A 180 9.65 -13.13 7.65
C ALA A 180 9.50 -13.74 9.06
N LEU A 181 10.01 -13.10 10.10
CA LEU A 181 9.79 -13.50 11.50
C LEU A 181 8.31 -13.42 11.88
N VAL A 182 7.63 -12.32 11.56
CA VAL A 182 6.19 -12.18 11.80
C VAL A 182 5.41 -13.24 11.04
N ALA A 183 5.71 -13.44 9.76
CA ALA A 183 5.03 -14.40 8.89
C ALA A 183 5.22 -15.87 9.32
N THR A 184 6.30 -16.17 10.00
CA THR A 184 6.59 -17.54 10.48
C THR A 184 6.34 -17.72 11.98
N ALA A 185 5.68 -16.77 12.63
CA ALA A 185 5.31 -16.87 14.03
C ALA A 185 4.35 -18.05 14.23
N PRO A 186 4.63 -18.96 15.17
CA PRO A 186 3.72 -20.06 15.45
C PRO A 186 2.38 -19.54 15.96
N PRO A 187 1.25 -19.94 15.39
CA PRO A 187 -0.07 -19.41 15.79
C PRO A 187 -0.45 -19.77 17.24
N THR A 188 0.21 -20.76 17.82
CA THR A 188 0.00 -21.19 19.21
C THR A 188 0.94 -20.51 20.20
N ASP A 189 1.93 -19.73 19.73
CA ASP A 189 2.88 -19.04 20.61
C ASP A 189 2.23 -17.79 21.24
N ARG A 190 1.81 -17.94 22.50
CA ARG A 190 1.26 -16.83 23.30
C ARG A 190 2.32 -15.91 23.87
N THR A 191 3.60 -16.23 23.70
CA THR A 191 4.71 -15.35 24.14
C THR A 191 4.99 -14.26 23.13
N HIS A 192 4.50 -14.40 21.89
CA HIS A 192 4.77 -13.50 20.77
C HIS A 192 6.28 -13.32 20.50
N ALA A 193 7.06 -14.42 20.62
CA ALA A 193 8.50 -14.34 20.55
C ALA A 193 9.01 -13.78 19.22
N ASN A 194 8.47 -14.27 18.10
CA ASN A 194 8.85 -13.79 16.76
C ASN A 194 8.46 -12.33 16.54
N GLN A 195 7.25 -11.95 16.95
CA GLN A 195 6.73 -10.59 16.82
C GLN A 195 7.57 -9.59 17.62
N LYS A 196 7.93 -9.94 18.88
CA LYS A 196 8.80 -9.13 19.72
C LYS A 196 10.19 -8.97 19.10
N ARG A 197 10.77 -10.09 18.60
CA ARG A 197 12.06 -10.06 17.92
C ARG A 197 12.04 -9.21 16.66
N ALA A 198 10.98 -9.30 15.86
CA ALA A 198 10.80 -8.45 14.69
C ALA A 198 10.73 -6.96 15.08
N ALA A 199 9.97 -6.63 16.11
CA ALA A 199 9.88 -5.27 16.62
C ALA A 199 11.22 -4.74 17.16
N ASP A 200 11.99 -5.56 17.87
CA ASP A 200 13.33 -5.20 18.39
C ASP A 200 14.31 -4.88 17.23
N ILE A 201 14.13 -5.50 16.06
CA ILE A 201 14.87 -5.18 14.84
C ILE A 201 14.35 -3.88 14.20
N LEU A 202 13.04 -3.74 14.08
CA LEU A 202 12.42 -2.64 13.32
C LEU A 202 12.46 -1.30 14.05
N GLU A 203 12.21 -1.25 15.36
CA GLU A 203 12.11 0.00 16.12
C GLU A 203 13.37 0.90 16.03
N PRO A 204 14.61 0.38 16.17
CA PRO A 204 15.80 1.20 16.01
C PRO A 204 15.95 1.77 14.60
N ILE A 205 15.52 1.03 13.57
CA ILE A 205 15.58 1.47 12.18
C ILE A 205 14.50 2.53 11.95
N TYR A 206 13.27 2.31 12.45
CA TYR A 206 12.15 3.25 12.33
C TYR A 206 12.49 4.62 12.93
N ARG A 207 13.18 4.68 14.06
CA ARG A 207 13.64 5.97 14.63
C ARG A 207 14.60 6.73 13.70
N ARG A 208 15.39 6.04 12.87
CA ARG A 208 16.31 6.65 11.90
C ARG A 208 15.67 6.94 10.55
N GLN A 209 14.66 6.15 10.18
CA GLN A 209 13.97 6.21 8.88
C GLN A 209 12.44 6.29 9.07
N PRO A 210 11.92 7.35 9.70
CA PRO A 210 10.50 7.43 10.10
C PRO A 210 9.53 7.54 8.91
N GLN A 211 10.05 7.81 7.71
CA GLN A 211 9.25 7.89 6.48
C GLN A 211 9.30 6.60 5.65
N HIS A 212 9.93 5.54 6.15
CA HIS A 212 9.98 4.27 5.43
C HIS A 212 8.68 3.48 5.64
N PRO A 213 7.92 3.15 4.56
CA PRO A 213 6.60 2.53 4.67
C PRO A 213 6.65 1.15 5.34
N GLY A 214 7.57 0.29 4.96
CA GLY A 214 7.71 -1.06 5.51
C GLY A 214 7.97 -1.10 7.01
N LEU A 215 8.65 -0.10 7.56
CA LEU A 215 8.93 -0.04 8.99
C LEU A 215 7.67 0.20 9.81
N ALA A 216 6.86 1.21 9.43
CA ALA A 216 5.60 1.47 10.11
C ALA A 216 4.61 0.31 9.92
N HIS A 217 4.51 -0.22 8.71
CA HIS A 217 3.64 -1.33 8.33
C HIS A 217 3.96 -2.60 9.16
N TYR A 218 5.21 -3.03 9.14
CA TYR A 218 5.57 -4.29 9.79
C TYR A 218 5.61 -4.19 11.31
N LEU A 219 5.80 -3.00 11.88
CA LEU A 219 5.58 -2.75 13.31
C LEU A 219 4.10 -2.90 13.69
N ILE A 220 3.17 -2.47 12.83
CA ILE A 220 1.73 -2.69 13.06
C ILE A 220 1.46 -4.21 13.11
N HIS A 221 1.93 -4.98 12.13
CA HIS A 221 1.78 -6.43 12.13
C HIS A 221 2.43 -7.12 13.33
N ALA A 222 3.63 -6.67 13.71
CA ALA A 222 4.32 -7.23 14.89
C ALA A 222 3.57 -6.97 16.20
N TYR A 223 2.78 -5.90 16.25
CA TYR A 223 2.05 -5.50 17.45
C TYR A 223 0.53 -5.77 17.39
N ASP A 224 0.05 -6.45 16.35
CA ASP A 224 -1.38 -6.75 16.19
C ASP A 224 -1.84 -7.88 17.13
N SER A 225 -1.72 -7.64 18.42
CA SER A 225 -2.28 -8.49 19.48
C SER A 225 -2.77 -7.63 20.65
N ALA A 226 -3.66 -8.16 21.48
CA ALA A 226 -4.17 -7.42 22.61
C ALA A 226 -3.05 -6.98 23.58
N GLU A 227 -2.03 -7.84 23.76
CA GLU A 227 -0.93 -7.59 24.66
C GLU A 227 0.09 -6.58 24.15
N LEU A 228 0.24 -6.46 22.83
CA LEU A 228 1.28 -5.65 22.21
C LEU A 228 0.77 -4.37 21.55
N ALA A 229 -0.54 -4.26 21.28
CA ALA A 229 -1.13 -3.19 20.48
C ALA A 229 -0.79 -1.77 20.96
N GLN A 230 -0.65 -1.56 22.28
CA GLN A 230 -0.27 -0.25 22.81
C GLN A 230 1.09 0.23 22.28
N ARG A 231 2.04 -0.70 22.03
CA ARG A 231 3.35 -0.39 21.44
C ARG A 231 3.23 -0.02 19.94
N GLY A 232 2.23 -0.56 19.25
CA GLY A 232 1.98 -0.29 17.83
C GLY A 232 1.34 1.06 17.52
N LEU A 233 0.79 1.75 18.54
CA LEU A 233 0.01 2.97 18.33
C LEU A 233 0.78 4.10 17.62
N PRO A 234 2.08 4.39 17.90
CA PRO A 234 2.84 5.39 17.16
C PRO A 234 2.97 5.07 15.67
N ALA A 235 3.26 3.83 15.32
CA ALA A 235 3.37 3.38 13.93
C ALA A 235 2.00 3.46 13.22
N ALA A 236 0.92 3.03 13.88
CA ALA A 236 -0.43 3.12 13.35
C ALA A 236 -0.84 4.57 13.05
N ARG A 237 -0.55 5.51 13.95
CA ARG A 237 -0.89 6.94 13.73
C ARG A 237 -0.06 7.59 12.61
N ALA A 238 1.10 7.05 12.28
CA ALA A 238 1.99 7.62 11.26
C ALA A 238 1.76 7.03 9.87
N TYR A 239 1.44 5.74 9.75
CA TYR A 239 1.53 5.00 8.48
C TYR A 239 0.67 5.59 7.37
N ALA A 240 -0.59 5.94 7.63
CA ALA A 240 -1.47 6.56 6.65
C ALA A 240 -0.94 7.91 6.10
N THR A 241 -0.06 8.60 6.83
CA THR A 241 0.58 9.84 6.37
C THR A 241 1.90 9.59 5.64
N ILE A 242 2.54 8.45 5.87
CA ILE A 242 3.76 8.04 5.19
C ILE A 242 3.44 7.60 3.75
N ALA A 243 2.46 6.71 3.58
CA ALA A 243 2.09 6.14 2.29
C ALA A 243 0.60 6.35 1.93
N PRO A 244 0.08 7.58 1.89
CA PRO A 244 -1.34 7.84 1.68
C PRO A 244 -1.86 7.45 0.29
N SER A 245 -0.97 7.12 -0.64
CA SER A 245 -1.32 6.65 -1.98
C SER A 245 -1.47 5.13 -2.08
N ALA A 246 -1.30 4.40 -0.98
CA ALA A 246 -1.54 2.97 -0.94
C ALA A 246 -2.80 2.68 -0.10
N PRO A 247 -3.87 2.09 -0.66
CA PRO A 247 -5.11 1.80 0.08
C PRO A 247 -4.86 0.99 1.34
N HIS A 248 -3.99 -0.01 1.28
CA HIS A 248 -3.59 -0.84 2.42
C HIS A 248 -2.92 -0.02 3.54
N ALA A 249 -2.12 1.00 3.21
CA ALA A 249 -1.51 1.86 4.23
C ALA A 249 -2.54 2.73 4.98
N LEU A 250 -3.68 3.02 4.33
CA LEU A 250 -4.81 3.70 4.97
C LEU A 250 -5.60 2.76 5.88
N HIS A 251 -5.66 1.46 5.54
CA HIS A 251 -6.34 0.42 6.31
C HIS A 251 -5.56 -0.01 7.56
N MET A 252 -4.27 -0.27 7.43
CA MET A 252 -3.43 -0.92 8.45
C MET A 252 -3.47 -0.29 9.85
N PRO A 253 -3.59 1.04 10.03
CA PRO A 253 -3.76 1.63 11.35
C PRO A 253 -4.95 1.04 12.13
N SER A 254 -6.00 0.61 11.42
CA SER A 254 -7.22 0.08 12.02
C SER A 254 -7.01 -1.24 12.77
N HIS A 255 -5.98 -2.02 12.43
CA HIS A 255 -5.59 -3.21 13.19
C HIS A 255 -5.31 -2.85 14.65
N ILE A 256 -4.41 -1.90 14.88
CA ILE A 256 -4.06 -1.43 16.23
C ILE A 256 -5.24 -0.71 16.89
N PHE A 257 -5.94 0.14 16.15
CA PHE A 257 -7.11 0.87 16.68
C PHE A 257 -8.20 -0.09 17.15
N THR A 258 -8.45 -1.17 16.42
CA THR A 258 -9.40 -2.21 16.79
C THR A 258 -8.97 -2.95 18.06
N ARG A 259 -7.69 -3.32 18.19
CA ARG A 259 -7.17 -3.96 19.41
C ARG A 259 -7.30 -3.07 20.65
N LEU A 260 -7.20 -1.75 20.47
CA LEU A 260 -7.28 -0.78 21.56
C LEU A 260 -8.69 -0.21 21.81
N GLY A 261 -9.68 -0.65 21.06
CA GLY A 261 -11.05 -0.12 21.17
C GLY A 261 -11.21 1.31 20.65
N LEU A 262 -10.25 1.80 19.83
CA LEU A 262 -10.29 3.11 19.20
C LEU A 262 -11.16 3.08 17.94
N TRP A 263 -12.45 2.75 18.15
CA TRP A 263 -13.39 2.43 17.07
C TRP A 263 -13.59 3.55 16.06
N ASN A 264 -13.60 4.82 16.51
CA ASN A 264 -13.76 5.95 15.61
C ASN A 264 -12.54 6.12 14.69
N ASP A 265 -11.32 5.89 15.22
CA ASP A 265 -10.09 5.92 14.42
C ASP A 265 -10.08 4.76 13.41
N SER A 266 -10.53 3.55 13.83
CA SER A 266 -10.68 2.39 12.93
C SER A 266 -11.68 2.68 11.80
N ILE A 267 -12.83 3.28 12.11
CA ILE A 267 -13.83 3.68 11.11
C ILE A 267 -13.23 4.68 10.12
N ALA A 268 -12.54 5.72 10.60
CA ALA A 268 -11.95 6.73 9.74
C ALA A 268 -10.89 6.15 8.79
N SER A 269 -10.00 5.28 9.30
CA SER A 269 -9.00 4.55 8.50
C SER A 269 -9.67 3.76 7.37
N ASN A 270 -10.67 2.96 7.68
CA ASN A 270 -11.29 2.08 6.71
C ASN A 270 -12.22 2.81 5.71
N ILE A 271 -12.80 3.95 6.08
CA ILE A 271 -13.49 4.82 5.11
C ILE A 271 -12.49 5.34 4.07
N ALA A 272 -11.31 5.81 4.51
CA ALA A 272 -10.29 6.31 3.62
C ALA A 272 -9.71 5.20 2.72
N SER A 273 -9.40 4.03 3.28
CA SER A 273 -8.91 2.88 2.54
C SER A 273 -9.93 2.41 1.49
N ARG A 274 -11.19 2.20 1.89
CA ARG A 274 -12.27 1.81 0.97
C ARG A 274 -12.41 2.78 -0.21
N ALA A 275 -12.33 4.08 0.06
CA ALA A 275 -12.43 5.09 -1.00
C ALA A 275 -11.25 5.04 -1.97
N ALA A 276 -10.03 4.87 -1.47
CA ALA A 276 -8.82 4.74 -2.27
C ALA A 276 -8.83 3.44 -3.08
N ALA A 277 -9.13 2.30 -2.47
CA ALA A 277 -9.22 1.00 -3.13
C ALA A 277 -10.24 1.01 -4.27
N ARG A 278 -11.42 1.59 -4.03
CA ARG A 278 -12.44 1.75 -5.08
C ARG A 278 -11.96 2.61 -6.23
N ALA A 279 -11.24 3.70 -5.97
CA ALA A 279 -10.70 4.58 -7.01
C ALA A 279 -9.64 3.88 -7.88
N GLU A 280 -8.90 2.93 -7.31
CA GLU A 280 -7.88 2.13 -8.01
C GLU A 280 -8.43 0.84 -8.63
N GLY A 281 -9.68 0.47 -8.31
CA GLY A 281 -10.28 -0.80 -8.74
C GLY A 281 -9.76 -2.02 -7.96
N ASP A 282 -9.13 -1.81 -6.80
CA ASP A 282 -8.69 -2.87 -5.90
C ASP A 282 -9.88 -3.40 -5.08
N VAL A 283 -10.55 -4.40 -5.65
CA VAL A 283 -11.73 -5.02 -5.04
C VAL A 283 -11.36 -5.75 -3.74
N GLY A 284 -10.19 -6.37 -3.68
CA GLY A 284 -9.73 -7.11 -2.50
C GLY A 284 -9.60 -6.21 -1.28
N GLU A 285 -8.88 -5.10 -1.43
CA GLU A 285 -8.69 -4.14 -0.35
C GLU A 285 -9.99 -3.39 -0.01
N GLU A 286 -10.87 -3.10 -1.02
CA GLU A 286 -12.20 -2.54 -0.73
C GLU A 286 -13.01 -3.46 0.17
N LEU A 287 -13.06 -4.76 -0.12
CA LEU A 287 -13.78 -5.75 0.68
C LEU A 287 -13.19 -5.88 2.08
N HIS A 288 -11.86 -5.88 2.19
CA HIS A 288 -11.16 -5.95 3.47
C HIS A 288 -11.47 -4.73 4.36
N ALA A 289 -11.44 -3.52 3.81
CA ALA A 289 -11.85 -2.32 4.53
C ALA A 289 -13.34 -2.35 4.95
N MET A 290 -14.24 -2.91 4.12
CA MET A 290 -15.66 -3.05 4.44
C MET A 290 -15.92 -4.00 5.60
N ASP A 291 -15.14 -5.09 5.74
CA ASP A 291 -15.23 -6.01 6.88
C ASP A 291 -14.91 -5.28 8.19
N TYR A 292 -13.78 -4.58 8.25
CA TYR A 292 -13.41 -3.79 9.42
C TYR A 292 -14.40 -2.65 9.73
N LEU A 293 -14.95 -1.98 8.71
CA LEU A 293 -16.01 -0.98 8.89
C LEU A 293 -17.25 -1.59 9.54
N THR A 294 -17.71 -2.72 9.02
CA THR A 294 -18.88 -3.41 9.57
C THR A 294 -18.66 -3.76 11.04
N TYR A 295 -17.51 -4.36 11.36
CA TYR A 295 -17.16 -4.72 12.73
C TYR A 295 -17.09 -3.49 13.64
N ALA A 296 -16.39 -2.43 13.25
CA ALA A 296 -16.24 -1.23 14.06
C ALA A 296 -17.57 -0.48 14.28
N TYR A 297 -18.45 -0.42 13.28
CA TYR A 297 -19.79 0.14 13.42
C TYR A 297 -20.62 -0.66 14.42
N LEU A 298 -20.58 -2.00 14.36
CA LEU A 298 -21.29 -2.86 15.32
C LEU A 298 -20.78 -2.64 16.75
N GLN A 299 -19.47 -2.52 16.96
CA GLN A 299 -18.89 -2.23 18.28
C GLN A 299 -19.36 -0.87 18.84
N ARG A 300 -19.71 0.08 17.96
CA ARG A 300 -20.23 1.40 18.34
C ARG A 300 -21.77 1.44 18.45
N GLY A 301 -22.48 0.34 18.22
CA GLY A 301 -23.94 0.31 18.14
C GLY A 301 -24.50 1.06 16.92
N ARG A 302 -23.68 1.35 15.91
CA ARG A 302 -24.07 2.05 14.69
C ARG A 302 -24.61 1.06 13.65
N TYR A 303 -25.69 0.40 14.00
CA TYR A 303 -26.27 -0.70 13.21
C TYR A 303 -26.72 -0.26 11.81
N ARG A 304 -27.21 0.97 11.66
CA ARG A 304 -27.64 1.48 10.34
C ARG A 304 -26.46 1.56 9.38
N GLU A 305 -25.34 2.08 9.85
CA GLU A 305 -24.12 2.21 9.03
C GLU A 305 -23.55 0.82 8.69
N ALA A 306 -23.55 -0.12 9.63
CA ALA A 306 -23.15 -1.50 9.35
C ALA A 306 -24.03 -2.14 8.27
N ILE A 307 -25.36 -1.96 8.35
CA ILE A 307 -26.31 -2.46 7.34
C ILE A 307 -26.05 -1.79 5.98
N ASN A 308 -25.72 -0.51 5.94
CA ASN A 308 -25.38 0.19 4.68
C ASN A 308 -24.15 -0.43 4.03
N VAL A 309 -23.07 -0.71 4.81
CA VAL A 309 -21.88 -1.39 4.26
C VAL A 309 -22.22 -2.75 3.66
N VAL A 310 -23.04 -3.55 4.36
CA VAL A 310 -23.51 -4.86 3.87
C VAL A 310 -24.37 -4.71 2.61
N SER A 311 -25.20 -3.66 2.54
CA SER A 311 -26.02 -3.37 1.35
C SER A 311 -25.16 -2.98 0.15
N ASP A 312 -24.12 -2.18 0.38
CA ASP A 312 -23.13 -1.83 -0.65
C ASP A 312 -22.42 -3.09 -1.17
N LEU A 313 -21.97 -3.98 -0.26
CA LEU A 313 -21.35 -5.25 -0.63
C LEU A 313 -22.27 -6.10 -1.53
N LYS A 314 -23.56 -6.21 -1.19
CA LYS A 314 -24.53 -6.97 -1.99
C LYS A 314 -24.78 -6.36 -3.38
N ALA A 315 -24.55 -5.06 -3.54
CA ALA A 315 -24.68 -4.37 -4.81
C ALA A 315 -23.41 -4.45 -5.69
N MET A 316 -22.29 -4.92 -5.15
CA MET A 316 -21.05 -5.10 -5.92
C MET A 316 -21.22 -6.25 -6.94
N THR A 317 -20.67 -6.05 -8.14
CA THR A 317 -20.64 -7.05 -9.22
C THR A 317 -19.19 -7.36 -9.57
N GLY A 318 -18.95 -8.54 -10.15
CA GLY A 318 -17.59 -8.94 -10.55
C GLY A 318 -16.69 -9.33 -9.38
N LEU A 319 -17.29 -9.75 -8.26
CA LEU A 319 -16.53 -10.26 -7.12
C LEU A 319 -15.78 -11.54 -7.52
N PRO A 320 -14.52 -11.72 -7.06
CA PRO A 320 -13.80 -12.97 -7.27
C PRO A 320 -14.60 -14.13 -6.67
N ALA A 321 -14.59 -15.28 -7.36
CA ALA A 321 -15.15 -16.50 -6.79
C ALA A 321 -14.31 -16.87 -5.56
N GLY A 322 -14.97 -17.00 -4.40
CA GLY A 322 -14.33 -17.41 -3.15
C GLY A 322 -14.03 -18.90 -3.10
#